data_3085f6dbaaa9279cdd9f6159b7661642
#
_entry.id   3085f6dbaaa9279cdd9f6159b7661642
#
_cell.length_a   1.000
_cell.length_b   1.000
_cell.length_c   1.000
_cell.angle_alpha   90.00
_cell.angle_beta   90.00
_cell.angle_gamma   90.00
#
_symmetry.space_group_name_H-M   'P 1'
#
loop_
_entity.id
_entity.type
_entity.pdbx_description
1 polymer ?
#
loop_
_entity_poly.entity_id
_entity_poly.type
_entity_poly.pdbx_seq_one_letter_code
_entity_poly.pdbx_strand_id
1 'polypeptide(L)'
;MILAAGQGTRVRPLTRDLPKPMVPILGKPVMEYLIEHLARHGITEIMVNVAWHHQKIERYFGDGHRWGVQIGYAYEGVRDHGDILPRPMGSAGGMKRIQDFSGFFDETTLVLCGDALIDLDITEALAEHKAKGAIASVVAMDVPLADVHNYGIVLATAEGRIQSFQEKPSPAEAKSTLASTGIYIFEPAALDLIPSGKIYDIGSQLFPQLVEQNLPFYAQNRPFNWIDIGRVSDYWSVLQRVLNGEVAQMNMPGREIKPGIWVGLNTSIPWDKVKIEGPVYIGSSVRIEPGASIIGPAWIGHGSHVRTGAKVVRSILFEYTRIAADMRFNEMIVSPEYCVDRHGDTLYRGDDTAQLRWGDARA
;
A
#
# COMPACT_ATOMS: atom_id res chain seq x y z
N MET A 1 -6.00 -11.17 -8.61
CA MET A 1 -6.36 -11.21 -7.17
C MET A 1 -5.52 -10.21 -6.39
N ILE A 2 -6.09 -9.52 -5.38
CA ILE A 2 -5.37 -8.62 -4.48
C ILE A 2 -5.34 -9.22 -3.07
N LEU A 3 -4.15 -9.39 -2.51
CA LEU A 3 -3.95 -9.89 -1.15
C LEU A 3 -4.10 -8.73 -0.14
N ALA A 4 -5.19 -8.75 0.65
CA ALA A 4 -5.56 -7.68 1.57
C ALA A 4 -5.96 -8.18 2.99
N ALA A 5 -5.72 -9.45 3.31
CA ALA A 5 -6.11 -10.05 4.59
C ALA A 5 -5.11 -9.80 5.74
N GLY A 6 -3.97 -9.15 5.48
CA GLY A 6 -2.93 -8.90 6.48
C GLY A 6 -3.33 -7.88 7.54
N GLN A 7 -2.89 -8.08 8.80
CA GLN A 7 -3.18 -7.19 9.93
C GLN A 7 -2.44 -5.85 9.88
N GLY A 8 -1.30 -5.74 9.17
CA GLY A 8 -0.53 -4.51 9.02
C GLY A 8 0.09 -3.96 10.31
N THR A 9 0.46 -4.81 11.28
CA THR A 9 0.93 -4.39 12.61
C THR A 9 2.16 -3.50 12.60
N ARG A 10 3.07 -3.68 11.63
CA ARG A 10 4.32 -2.91 11.50
C ARG A 10 4.10 -1.46 11.05
N VAL A 11 2.91 -1.13 10.55
CA VAL A 11 2.54 0.21 10.07
C VAL A 11 1.67 0.96 11.10
N ARG A 12 1.48 0.41 12.30
CA ARG A 12 0.81 1.13 13.38
C ARG A 12 1.58 2.39 13.75
N PRO A 13 0.86 3.50 14.06
CA PRO A 13 -0.57 3.61 14.37
C PRO A 13 -1.50 3.75 13.15
N LEU A 14 -0.99 3.91 11.91
CA LEU A 14 -1.80 4.15 10.71
C LEU A 14 -2.84 3.04 10.45
N THR A 15 -2.48 1.81 10.84
CA THR A 15 -3.33 0.61 10.65
C THR A 15 -4.04 0.16 11.92
N ARG A 16 -4.16 1.03 12.93
CA ARG A 16 -4.93 0.72 14.13
C ARG A 16 -6.41 0.52 13.80
N ASP A 17 -6.95 1.45 13.01
CA ASP A 17 -8.37 1.51 12.66
C ASP A 17 -8.63 1.35 11.16
N LEU A 18 -7.57 1.15 10.36
CA LEU A 18 -7.64 0.96 8.91
C LEU A 18 -6.90 -0.32 8.53
N PRO A 19 -7.41 -1.12 7.57
CA PRO A 19 -6.58 -2.16 6.96
C PRO A 19 -5.48 -1.51 6.12
N LYS A 20 -4.33 -2.16 6.03
CA LYS A 20 -3.13 -1.63 5.35
C LYS A 20 -3.40 -1.13 3.92
N PRO A 21 -4.20 -1.83 3.08
CA PRO A 21 -4.56 -1.35 1.74
C PRO A 21 -5.36 -0.05 1.70
N MET A 22 -5.93 0.37 2.83
CA MET A 22 -6.71 1.60 2.96
C MET A 22 -5.90 2.79 3.49
N VAL A 23 -4.61 2.62 3.78
CA VAL A 23 -3.74 3.73 4.20
C VAL A 23 -3.70 4.77 3.07
N PRO A 24 -4.01 6.05 3.36
CA PRO A 24 -4.24 7.03 2.31
C PRO A 24 -2.93 7.62 1.76
N ILE A 25 -2.85 7.78 0.44
CA ILE A 25 -1.83 8.58 -0.23
C ILE A 25 -2.54 9.74 -0.93
N LEU A 26 -2.27 10.95 -0.50
CA LEU A 26 -2.95 12.18 -0.94
C LEU A 26 -4.50 12.09 -0.88
N GLY A 27 -5.02 11.43 0.16
CA GLY A 27 -6.47 11.29 0.40
C GLY A 27 -7.13 10.10 -0.31
N LYS A 28 -6.37 9.26 -1.01
CA LYS A 28 -6.86 8.09 -1.74
C LYS A 28 -6.20 6.81 -1.22
N PRO A 29 -6.94 5.73 -0.92
CA PRO A 29 -6.36 4.46 -0.47
C PRO A 29 -5.28 3.93 -1.42
N VAL A 30 -4.20 3.36 -0.88
CA VAL A 30 -3.14 2.79 -1.73
C VAL A 30 -3.67 1.72 -2.68
N MET A 31 -4.62 0.88 -2.26
CA MET A 31 -5.22 -0.14 -3.13
C MET A 31 -6.04 0.45 -4.29
N GLU A 32 -6.53 1.69 -4.20
CA GLU A 32 -7.23 2.33 -5.31
C GLU A 32 -6.30 2.60 -6.49
N TYR A 33 -5.07 3.04 -6.22
CA TYR A 33 -4.05 3.20 -7.28
C TYR A 33 -3.76 1.88 -7.99
N LEU A 34 -3.74 0.78 -7.22
CA LEU A 34 -3.55 -0.56 -7.78
C LEU A 34 -4.73 -0.99 -8.66
N ILE A 35 -5.98 -0.78 -8.21
CA ILE A 35 -7.18 -1.08 -8.99
C ILE A 35 -7.22 -0.27 -10.29
N GLU A 36 -6.92 1.03 -10.23
CA GLU A 36 -6.83 1.88 -11.42
C GLU A 36 -5.73 1.42 -12.38
N HIS A 37 -4.61 0.93 -11.84
CA HIS A 37 -3.52 0.40 -12.64
C HIS A 37 -3.94 -0.90 -13.35
N LEU A 38 -4.60 -1.82 -12.65
CA LEU A 38 -5.17 -3.05 -13.21
C LEU A 38 -6.18 -2.74 -14.33
N ALA A 39 -7.10 -1.81 -14.08
CA ALA A 39 -8.11 -1.41 -15.07
C ALA A 39 -7.47 -0.85 -16.36
N ARG A 40 -6.40 -0.05 -16.24
CA ARG A 40 -5.66 0.47 -17.41
C ARG A 40 -5.02 -0.63 -18.25
N HIS A 41 -4.67 -1.77 -17.66
CA HIS A 41 -4.14 -2.95 -18.35
C HIS A 41 -5.24 -3.93 -18.79
N GLY A 42 -6.53 -3.53 -18.69
CA GLY A 42 -7.66 -4.35 -19.11
C GLY A 42 -8.02 -5.50 -18.17
N ILE A 43 -7.47 -5.50 -16.94
CA ILE A 43 -7.83 -6.48 -15.90
C ILE A 43 -9.06 -5.93 -15.16
N THR A 44 -10.22 -6.53 -15.47
CA THR A 44 -11.52 -6.04 -14.99
C THR A 44 -12.18 -6.92 -13.94
N GLU A 45 -11.74 -8.17 -13.77
CA GLU A 45 -12.24 -9.07 -12.72
C GLU A 45 -11.24 -9.17 -11.59
N ILE A 46 -11.62 -8.71 -10.41
CA ILE A 46 -10.72 -8.59 -9.26
C ILE A 46 -11.30 -9.31 -8.06
N MET A 47 -10.60 -10.30 -7.55
CA MET A 47 -10.89 -10.93 -6.27
C MET A 47 -10.00 -10.32 -5.18
N VAL A 48 -10.59 -9.88 -4.07
CA VAL A 48 -9.86 -9.33 -2.92
C VAL A 48 -10.08 -10.24 -1.71
N ASN A 49 -9.02 -10.86 -1.17
CA ASN A 49 -9.16 -11.53 0.10
C ASN A 49 -9.08 -10.50 1.25
N VAL A 50 -9.99 -10.59 2.20
CA VAL A 50 -10.12 -9.64 3.30
C VAL A 50 -10.24 -10.35 4.64
N ALA A 51 -9.74 -9.72 5.70
CA ALA A 51 -9.90 -10.22 7.06
C ALA A 51 -10.09 -9.07 8.07
N TRP A 52 -9.01 -8.39 8.43
CA TRP A 52 -9.02 -7.29 9.39
C TRP A 52 -9.66 -6.03 8.80
N HIS A 53 -10.60 -5.43 9.53
CA HIS A 53 -11.33 -4.21 9.12
C HIS A 53 -11.94 -4.30 7.71
N HIS A 54 -12.31 -5.51 7.26
CA HIS A 54 -12.78 -5.80 5.90
C HIS A 54 -13.91 -4.86 5.45
N GLN A 55 -14.84 -4.50 6.36
CA GLN A 55 -15.95 -3.61 6.05
C GLN A 55 -15.51 -2.23 5.49
N LYS A 56 -14.31 -1.75 5.87
CA LYS A 56 -13.79 -0.48 5.34
C LYS A 56 -13.38 -0.61 3.88
N ILE A 57 -12.81 -1.76 3.49
CA ILE A 57 -12.49 -2.07 2.10
C ILE A 57 -13.79 -2.20 1.30
N GLU A 58 -14.69 -3.07 1.74
CA GLU A 58 -15.94 -3.36 1.05
C GLU A 58 -16.82 -2.11 0.87
N ARG A 59 -16.94 -1.26 1.90
CA ARG A 59 -17.71 -0.01 1.81
C ARG A 59 -17.11 1.02 0.88
N TYR A 60 -15.80 1.06 0.76
CA TYR A 60 -15.12 2.03 -0.10
C TYR A 60 -15.16 1.62 -1.56
N PHE A 61 -14.85 0.37 -1.85
CA PHE A 61 -14.70 -0.13 -3.21
C PHE A 61 -16.01 -0.68 -3.80
N GLY A 62 -16.96 -1.12 -2.96
CA GLY A 62 -18.22 -1.70 -3.43
C GLY A 62 -17.99 -2.85 -4.41
N ASP A 63 -18.74 -2.86 -5.49
CA ASP A 63 -18.61 -3.83 -6.58
C ASP A 63 -17.56 -3.44 -7.64
N GLY A 64 -16.90 -2.29 -7.50
CA GLY A 64 -15.82 -1.83 -8.37
C GLY A 64 -16.25 -1.07 -9.62
N HIS A 65 -17.56 -0.95 -9.92
CA HIS A 65 -18.03 -0.33 -11.17
C HIS A 65 -17.54 1.10 -11.36
N ARG A 66 -17.29 1.84 -10.28
CA ARG A 66 -16.73 3.21 -10.30
C ARG A 66 -15.38 3.28 -11.04
N TRP A 67 -14.62 2.18 -11.05
CA TRP A 67 -13.31 2.07 -11.73
C TRP A 67 -13.39 1.24 -13.02
N GLY A 68 -14.57 0.85 -13.45
CA GLY A 68 -14.78 0.02 -14.64
C GLY A 68 -14.35 -1.44 -14.44
N VAL A 69 -14.35 -1.93 -13.21
CA VAL A 69 -14.00 -3.30 -12.83
C VAL A 69 -15.13 -3.96 -12.03
N GLN A 70 -15.06 -5.28 -11.88
CA GLN A 70 -15.90 -6.06 -10.97
C GLN A 70 -15.04 -6.56 -9.81
N ILE A 71 -15.44 -6.29 -8.57
CA ILE A 71 -14.71 -6.69 -7.38
C ILE A 71 -15.52 -7.69 -6.58
N GLY A 72 -14.98 -8.91 -6.41
CA GLY A 72 -15.46 -9.90 -5.46
C GLY A 72 -14.60 -9.91 -4.19
N TYR A 73 -15.22 -10.23 -3.05
CA TYR A 73 -14.52 -10.30 -1.76
C TYR A 73 -14.55 -11.71 -1.20
N ALA A 74 -13.38 -12.22 -0.82
CA ALA A 74 -13.26 -13.48 -0.11
C ALA A 74 -12.83 -13.23 1.33
N TYR A 75 -13.72 -13.46 2.28
CA TYR A 75 -13.44 -13.24 3.70
C TYR A 75 -12.64 -14.41 4.30
N GLU A 76 -11.48 -14.11 4.89
CA GLU A 76 -10.68 -15.07 5.65
C GLU A 76 -11.04 -15.04 7.14
N GLY A 77 -12.02 -15.85 7.53
CA GLY A 77 -12.48 -15.90 8.91
C GLY A 77 -13.45 -17.04 9.19
N VAL A 78 -13.80 -17.17 10.47
CA VAL A 78 -14.78 -18.11 10.98
C VAL A 78 -15.91 -17.35 11.67
N ARG A 79 -17.13 -17.89 11.63
CA ARG A 79 -18.23 -17.40 12.45
C ARG A 79 -18.12 -18.00 13.85
N ASP A 80 -18.13 -17.13 14.86
CA ASP A 80 -18.15 -17.52 16.27
C ASP A 80 -19.21 -16.68 16.99
N HIS A 81 -20.21 -17.36 17.58
CA HIS A 81 -21.33 -16.74 18.33
C HIS A 81 -21.99 -15.53 17.64
N GLY A 82 -22.04 -15.52 16.31
CA GLY A 82 -22.63 -14.43 15.51
C GLY A 82 -21.63 -13.39 15.04
N ASP A 83 -20.45 -13.34 15.58
CA ASP A 83 -19.34 -12.50 15.11
C ASP A 83 -18.50 -13.21 14.07
N ILE A 84 -17.82 -12.44 13.23
CA ILE A 84 -16.89 -12.96 12.25
C ILE A 84 -15.47 -12.65 12.73
N LEU A 85 -14.75 -13.70 13.15
CA LEU A 85 -13.38 -13.58 13.63
C LEU A 85 -12.39 -13.80 12.48
N PRO A 86 -11.43 -12.89 12.26
CA PRO A 86 -10.38 -13.09 11.26
C PRO A 86 -9.58 -14.37 11.53
N ARG A 87 -9.43 -15.18 10.49
CA ARG A 87 -8.59 -16.39 10.52
C ARG A 87 -7.84 -16.51 9.20
N PRO A 88 -6.73 -15.77 9.04
CA PRO A 88 -5.94 -15.81 7.83
C PRO A 88 -5.46 -17.24 7.52
N MET A 89 -5.60 -17.62 6.25
CA MET A 89 -5.22 -18.95 5.76
C MET A 89 -3.81 -18.98 5.14
N GLY A 90 -3.08 -17.87 5.22
CA GLY A 90 -1.86 -17.66 4.42
C GLY A 90 -2.20 -17.28 2.98
N SER A 91 -1.23 -16.72 2.28
CA SER A 91 -1.44 -16.15 0.94
C SER A 91 -1.96 -17.20 -0.07
N ALA A 92 -1.34 -18.37 -0.15
CA ALA A 92 -1.75 -19.46 -1.04
C ALA A 92 -2.99 -20.22 -0.52
N GLY A 93 -3.13 -20.40 0.79
CA GLY A 93 -4.31 -21.03 1.38
C GLY A 93 -5.59 -20.21 1.13
N GLY A 94 -5.49 -18.89 1.16
CA GLY A 94 -6.58 -17.99 0.75
C GLY A 94 -6.95 -18.17 -0.72
N MET A 95 -5.97 -18.26 -1.63
CA MET A 95 -6.18 -18.57 -3.05
C MET A 95 -6.90 -19.90 -3.23
N LYS A 96 -6.41 -20.96 -2.58
CA LYS A 96 -7.02 -22.30 -2.67
C LYS A 96 -8.46 -22.32 -2.17
N ARG A 97 -8.75 -21.61 -1.08
CA ARG A 97 -10.12 -21.48 -0.58
C ARG A 97 -11.07 -20.83 -1.58
N ILE A 98 -10.61 -19.79 -2.28
CA ILE A 98 -11.36 -19.11 -3.32
C ILE A 98 -11.59 -20.06 -4.49
N GLN A 99 -10.54 -20.78 -4.93
CA GLN A 99 -10.65 -21.77 -6.00
C GLN A 99 -11.65 -22.87 -5.67
N ASP A 100 -11.57 -23.45 -4.47
CA ASP A 100 -12.46 -24.51 -4.02
C ASP A 100 -13.94 -24.06 -3.91
N PHE A 101 -14.17 -22.77 -3.64
CA PHE A 101 -15.52 -22.20 -3.49
C PHE A 101 -16.15 -21.80 -4.82
N SER A 102 -15.40 -21.13 -5.70
CA SER A 102 -15.97 -20.45 -6.88
C SER A 102 -15.34 -20.85 -8.21
N GLY A 103 -14.18 -21.54 -8.20
CA GLY A 103 -13.43 -21.80 -9.44
C GLY A 103 -12.81 -20.55 -10.06
N PHE A 104 -12.60 -19.47 -9.29
CA PHE A 104 -12.15 -18.17 -9.80
C PHE A 104 -10.83 -18.20 -10.58
N PHE A 105 -9.94 -19.14 -10.24
CA PHE A 105 -8.63 -19.26 -10.91
C PHE A 105 -8.70 -20.32 -12.04
N ASP A 106 -9.54 -20.08 -13.02
CA ASP A 106 -9.74 -20.95 -14.20
C ASP A 106 -8.86 -20.56 -15.39
N GLU A 107 -8.18 -19.41 -15.30
CA GLU A 107 -7.22 -18.92 -16.29
C GLU A 107 -6.00 -18.27 -15.64
N THR A 108 -5.02 -17.82 -16.46
CA THR A 108 -3.81 -17.10 -15.98
C THR A 108 -4.22 -15.96 -15.06
N THR A 109 -3.78 -16.00 -13.81
CA THR A 109 -4.16 -15.03 -12.78
C THR A 109 -2.97 -14.26 -12.26
N LEU A 110 -3.11 -12.92 -12.24
CA LEU A 110 -2.18 -12.01 -11.56
C LEU A 110 -2.55 -11.90 -10.08
N VAL A 111 -1.58 -12.07 -9.18
CA VAL A 111 -1.74 -11.94 -7.73
C VAL A 111 -0.81 -10.85 -7.21
N LEU A 112 -1.35 -9.89 -6.44
CA LEU A 112 -0.66 -8.68 -6.01
C LEU A 112 -0.89 -8.45 -4.52
N CYS A 113 0.12 -7.91 -3.82
CA CYS A 113 -0.07 -7.35 -2.48
C CYS A 113 -0.81 -6.01 -2.57
N GLY A 114 -1.88 -5.84 -1.78
CA GLY A 114 -2.78 -4.69 -1.85
C GLY A 114 -2.25 -3.39 -1.23
N ASP A 115 -0.99 -3.36 -0.82
CA ASP A 115 -0.34 -2.30 -0.04
C ASP A 115 0.89 -1.69 -0.75
N ALA A 116 1.06 -1.96 -2.05
CA ALA A 116 2.14 -1.44 -2.86
C ALA A 116 1.65 -0.44 -3.92
N LEU A 117 2.44 0.59 -4.18
CA LEU A 117 2.35 1.41 -5.40
C LEU A 117 3.28 0.84 -6.45
N ILE A 118 2.76 0.63 -7.65
CA ILE A 118 3.51 0.08 -8.77
C ILE A 118 3.18 0.80 -10.07
N ASP A 119 4.14 0.83 -11.00
CA ASP A 119 3.94 1.26 -12.38
C ASP A 119 4.43 0.19 -13.39
N LEU A 120 4.46 -1.07 -12.95
CA LEU A 120 4.82 -2.23 -13.76
C LEU A 120 3.96 -2.30 -15.04
N ASP A 121 4.58 -2.52 -16.19
CA ASP A 121 3.83 -2.94 -17.39
C ASP A 121 3.35 -4.40 -17.21
N ILE A 122 2.10 -4.52 -16.75
CA ILE A 122 1.46 -5.81 -16.48
C ILE A 122 1.24 -6.59 -17.78
N THR A 123 0.98 -5.90 -18.89
CA THR A 123 0.76 -6.52 -20.20
C THR A 123 2.02 -7.24 -20.68
N GLU A 124 3.17 -6.59 -20.56
CA GLU A 124 4.46 -7.21 -20.90
C GLU A 124 4.81 -8.35 -19.94
N ALA A 125 4.52 -8.20 -18.64
CA ALA A 125 4.80 -9.25 -17.67
C ALA A 125 3.98 -10.54 -17.96
N LEU A 126 2.70 -10.39 -18.31
CA LEU A 126 1.83 -11.50 -18.74
C LEU A 126 2.31 -12.12 -20.04
N ALA A 127 2.73 -11.30 -21.01
CA ALA A 127 3.27 -11.81 -22.29
C ALA A 127 4.52 -12.66 -22.10
N GLU A 128 5.46 -12.21 -21.25
CA GLU A 128 6.68 -12.97 -20.93
C GLU A 128 6.35 -14.29 -20.21
N HIS A 129 5.44 -14.25 -19.23
CA HIS A 129 4.98 -15.45 -18.55
C HIS A 129 4.48 -16.52 -19.52
N LYS A 130 3.60 -16.13 -20.45
CA LYS A 130 3.05 -17.02 -21.47
C LYS A 130 4.12 -17.52 -22.45
N ALA A 131 5.02 -16.64 -22.90
CA ALA A 131 6.10 -17.00 -23.81
C ALA A 131 7.07 -18.04 -23.23
N LYS A 132 7.27 -18.03 -21.91
CA LYS A 132 8.11 -19.02 -21.21
C LYS A 132 7.36 -20.33 -20.87
N GLY A 133 6.07 -20.44 -21.16
CA GLY A 133 5.25 -21.57 -20.72
C GLY A 133 5.33 -21.79 -19.21
N ALA A 134 5.39 -20.72 -18.46
CA ALA A 134 5.54 -20.77 -17.01
C ALA A 134 4.26 -21.25 -16.33
N ILE A 135 4.38 -22.10 -15.30
CA ILE A 135 3.27 -22.41 -14.38
C ILE A 135 3.12 -21.31 -13.32
N ALA A 136 4.23 -20.66 -12.98
CA ALA A 136 4.28 -19.53 -12.08
C ALA A 136 5.40 -18.55 -12.49
N SER A 137 5.19 -17.26 -12.28
CA SER A 137 6.20 -16.22 -12.41
C SER A 137 6.17 -15.28 -11.22
N VAL A 138 7.36 -14.78 -10.83
CA VAL A 138 7.54 -13.76 -9.81
C VAL A 138 8.14 -12.53 -10.48
N VAL A 139 7.51 -11.38 -10.36
CA VAL A 139 8.16 -10.12 -10.71
C VAL A 139 9.12 -9.75 -9.59
N ALA A 140 10.36 -9.47 -9.96
CA ALA A 140 11.44 -9.27 -9.01
C ALA A 140 12.28 -8.04 -9.37
N MET A 141 12.96 -7.49 -8.37
CA MET A 141 13.89 -6.36 -8.51
C MET A 141 15.11 -6.56 -7.63
N ASP A 142 16.25 -6.05 -8.09
CA ASP A 142 17.43 -6.00 -7.23
C ASP A 142 17.26 -4.98 -6.11
N VAL A 143 17.61 -5.40 -4.90
CA VAL A 143 17.61 -4.56 -3.70
C VAL A 143 19.02 -4.51 -3.08
N PRO A 144 19.35 -3.48 -2.29
CA PRO A 144 20.60 -3.46 -1.54
C PRO A 144 20.73 -4.70 -0.64
N LEU A 145 21.93 -5.28 -0.56
CA LEU A 145 22.18 -6.46 0.27
C LEU A 145 21.75 -6.26 1.73
N ALA A 146 21.85 -5.05 2.25
CA ALA A 146 21.41 -4.71 3.60
C ALA A 146 19.90 -4.90 3.81
N ASP A 147 19.09 -4.85 2.74
CA ASP A 147 17.62 -4.84 2.79
C ASP A 147 16.99 -6.21 2.49
N VAL A 148 17.78 -7.21 2.08
CA VAL A 148 17.27 -8.55 1.69
C VAL A 148 16.43 -9.21 2.77
N HIS A 149 16.70 -8.92 4.04
CA HIS A 149 15.97 -9.46 5.19
C HIS A 149 14.51 -9.00 5.30
N ASN A 150 14.10 -8.04 4.46
CA ASN A 150 12.71 -7.57 4.39
C ASN A 150 11.87 -8.36 3.38
N TYR A 151 12.50 -9.09 2.45
CA TYR A 151 11.85 -9.66 1.26
C TYR A 151 12.13 -11.14 1.09
N GLY A 152 11.29 -11.79 0.30
CA GLY A 152 11.63 -13.08 -0.28
C GLY A 152 12.70 -12.91 -1.36
N ILE A 153 13.77 -13.68 -1.30
CA ILE A 153 14.93 -13.59 -2.21
C ILE A 153 14.95 -14.75 -3.18
N VAL A 154 15.10 -14.43 -4.45
CA VAL A 154 15.07 -15.37 -5.57
C VAL A 154 16.49 -15.59 -6.10
N LEU A 155 16.90 -16.85 -6.25
CA LEU A 155 18.07 -17.21 -7.08
C LEU A 155 17.57 -17.80 -8.39
N ALA A 156 17.94 -17.19 -9.52
CA ALA A 156 17.53 -17.62 -10.85
C ALA A 156 18.73 -17.78 -11.81
N THR A 157 18.53 -18.54 -12.88
CA THR A 157 19.49 -18.62 -14.01
C THR A 157 19.45 -17.34 -14.85
N ALA A 158 20.34 -17.20 -15.82
CA ALA A 158 20.35 -16.07 -16.76
C ALA A 158 19.03 -15.96 -17.56
N GLU A 159 18.36 -17.09 -17.84
CA GLU A 159 17.07 -17.16 -18.53
C GLU A 159 15.89 -16.89 -17.57
N GLY A 160 16.18 -16.64 -16.30
CA GLY A 160 15.19 -16.34 -15.26
C GLY A 160 14.59 -17.57 -14.60
N ARG A 161 15.03 -18.81 -14.89
CA ARG A 161 14.52 -20.02 -14.21
C ARG A 161 14.90 -19.99 -12.75
N ILE A 162 13.89 -20.07 -11.85
CA ILE A 162 14.13 -20.04 -10.40
C ILE A 162 14.72 -21.37 -9.93
N GLN A 163 15.84 -21.26 -9.21
CA GLN A 163 16.58 -22.37 -8.62
C GLN A 163 16.35 -22.48 -7.11
N SER A 164 16.11 -21.36 -6.44
CA SER A 164 15.75 -21.36 -5.01
C SER A 164 15.01 -20.09 -4.62
N PHE A 165 14.21 -20.20 -3.57
CA PHE A 165 13.53 -19.10 -2.92
C PHE A 165 13.87 -19.10 -1.44
N GLN A 166 14.24 -17.94 -0.87
CA GLN A 166 14.56 -17.76 0.54
C GLN A 166 13.64 -16.70 1.13
N GLU A 167 12.85 -17.04 2.13
CA GLU A 167 11.98 -16.07 2.81
C GLU A 167 12.77 -15.30 3.85
N LYS A 168 12.98 -14.00 3.60
CA LYS A 168 13.63 -13.04 4.50
C LYS A 168 14.97 -13.51 5.08
N PRO A 169 15.95 -13.91 4.25
CA PRO A 169 17.23 -14.36 4.72
C PRO A 169 18.02 -13.22 5.39
N SER A 170 18.95 -13.56 6.27
CA SER A 170 19.93 -12.56 6.70
C SER A 170 20.85 -12.17 5.54
N PRO A 171 21.45 -10.96 5.56
CA PRO A 171 22.42 -10.56 4.52
C PRO A 171 23.57 -11.54 4.30
N ALA A 172 23.97 -12.26 5.36
CA ALA A 172 25.04 -13.27 5.29
C ALA A 172 24.60 -14.59 4.62
N GLU A 173 23.30 -14.88 4.61
CA GLU A 173 22.71 -16.12 4.08
C GLU A 173 22.06 -15.94 2.71
N ALA A 174 21.84 -14.70 2.30
CA ALA A 174 21.19 -14.38 1.04
C ALA A 174 22.01 -14.86 -0.16
N LYS A 175 21.39 -15.67 -1.02
CA LYS A 175 22.02 -16.23 -2.22
C LYS A 175 22.01 -15.28 -3.41
N SER A 176 21.25 -14.20 -3.33
CA SER A 176 21.12 -13.15 -4.35
C SER A 176 20.59 -11.88 -3.74
N THR A 177 20.52 -10.80 -4.53
CA THR A 177 19.85 -9.54 -4.18
C THR A 177 18.50 -9.37 -4.88
N LEU A 178 18.09 -10.36 -5.68
CA LEU A 178 16.85 -10.32 -6.45
C LEU A 178 15.65 -10.57 -5.54
N ALA A 179 14.96 -9.51 -5.15
CA ALA A 179 13.82 -9.55 -4.23
C ALA A 179 12.49 -9.76 -4.96
N SER A 180 11.64 -10.62 -4.43
CA SER A 180 10.25 -10.74 -4.82
C SER A 180 9.47 -9.46 -4.46
N THR A 181 8.78 -8.89 -5.42
CA THR A 181 8.00 -7.66 -5.23
C THR A 181 6.57 -7.87 -4.74
N GLY A 182 6.18 -9.13 -4.45
CA GLY A 182 4.80 -9.46 -4.09
C GLY A 182 3.84 -9.44 -5.29
N ILE A 183 4.39 -9.52 -6.51
CA ILE A 183 3.63 -9.60 -7.76
C ILE A 183 3.91 -10.96 -8.38
N TYR A 184 2.85 -11.74 -8.56
CA TYR A 184 2.94 -13.12 -9.03
C TYR A 184 1.97 -13.36 -10.17
N ILE A 185 2.34 -14.25 -11.09
CA ILE A 185 1.46 -14.74 -12.14
C ILE A 185 1.38 -16.25 -12.00
N PHE A 186 0.17 -16.80 -11.94
CA PHE A 186 -0.06 -18.22 -11.78
C PHE A 186 -0.97 -18.75 -12.88
N GLU A 187 -0.63 -19.94 -13.40
CA GLU A 187 -1.57 -20.76 -14.15
C GLU A 187 -2.44 -21.58 -13.20
N PRO A 188 -3.65 -21.99 -13.61
CA PRO A 188 -4.57 -22.80 -12.78
C PRO A 188 -3.90 -24.03 -12.15
N ALA A 189 -3.02 -24.70 -12.89
CA ALA A 189 -2.31 -25.88 -12.43
C ALA A 189 -1.42 -25.64 -11.21
N ALA A 190 -0.98 -24.40 -10.95
CA ALA A 190 -0.23 -24.07 -9.73
C ALA A 190 -1.09 -24.21 -8.46
N LEU A 191 -2.40 -24.01 -8.56
CA LEU A 191 -3.31 -24.10 -7.41
C LEU A 191 -3.61 -25.57 -7.02
N ASP A 192 -3.40 -26.52 -7.92
CA ASP A 192 -3.55 -27.95 -7.64
C ASP A 192 -2.50 -28.44 -6.64
N LEU A 193 -1.38 -27.74 -6.53
CA LEU A 193 -0.32 -28.03 -5.56
C LEU A 193 -0.65 -27.57 -4.14
N ILE A 194 -1.66 -26.71 -3.97
CA ILE A 194 -2.00 -26.16 -2.67
C ILE A 194 -3.03 -27.06 -1.98
N PRO A 195 -2.75 -27.56 -0.76
CA PRO A 195 -3.69 -28.42 -0.05
C PRO A 195 -4.92 -27.66 0.43
N SER A 196 -6.12 -28.18 0.17
CA SER A 196 -7.39 -27.59 0.61
C SER A 196 -7.49 -27.52 2.13
N GLY A 197 -8.02 -26.42 2.66
CA GLY A 197 -8.31 -26.22 4.08
C GLY A 197 -7.09 -26.08 4.98
N LYS A 198 -5.88 -25.91 4.42
CA LYS A 198 -4.64 -25.72 5.19
C LYS A 198 -4.19 -24.25 5.15
N ILE A 199 -3.52 -23.84 6.22
CA ILE A 199 -2.72 -22.61 6.19
C ILE A 199 -1.52 -22.86 5.28
N TYR A 200 -1.41 -22.07 4.20
CA TYR A 200 -0.38 -22.27 3.20
C TYR A 200 0.06 -20.93 2.62
N ASP A 201 1.37 -20.70 2.58
CA ASP A 201 1.94 -19.45 2.13
C ASP A 201 2.65 -19.60 0.79
N ILE A 202 2.55 -18.57 -0.06
CA ILE A 202 3.17 -18.55 -1.39
C ILE A 202 4.69 -18.66 -1.28
N GLY A 203 5.32 -17.81 -0.47
CA GLY A 203 6.79 -17.74 -0.37
C GLY A 203 7.40 -18.91 0.39
N SER A 204 6.83 -19.24 1.55
CA SER A 204 7.42 -20.23 2.46
C SER A 204 7.13 -21.67 2.05
N GLN A 205 6.07 -21.92 1.27
CA GLN A 205 5.62 -23.31 0.98
C GLN A 205 5.41 -23.56 -0.52
N LEU A 206 4.63 -22.75 -1.23
CA LEU A 206 4.34 -23.01 -2.65
C LEU A 206 5.59 -22.85 -3.51
N PHE A 207 6.38 -21.80 -3.34
CA PHE A 207 7.57 -21.57 -4.16
C PHE A 207 8.65 -22.62 -3.96
N PRO A 208 9.02 -23.04 -2.73
CA PRO A 208 9.88 -24.19 -2.54
C PRO A 208 9.38 -25.46 -3.23
N GLN A 209 8.07 -25.75 -3.15
CA GLN A 209 7.48 -26.93 -3.80
C GLN A 209 7.59 -26.88 -5.32
N LEU A 210 7.37 -25.69 -5.95
CA LEU A 210 7.57 -25.50 -7.39
C LEU A 210 9.01 -25.79 -7.81
N VAL A 211 9.97 -25.36 -7.01
CA VAL A 211 11.42 -25.61 -7.26
C VAL A 211 11.75 -27.09 -7.09
N GLU A 212 11.31 -27.72 -5.99
CA GLU A 212 11.56 -29.14 -5.70
C GLU A 212 11.01 -30.08 -6.78
N GLN A 213 9.83 -29.74 -7.31
CA GLN A 213 9.20 -30.50 -8.39
C GLN A 213 9.73 -30.12 -9.78
N ASN A 214 10.73 -29.23 -9.86
CA ASN A 214 11.33 -28.75 -11.10
C ASN A 214 10.29 -28.23 -12.12
N LEU A 215 9.23 -27.56 -11.64
CA LEU A 215 8.20 -27.00 -12.50
C LEU A 215 8.68 -25.73 -13.21
N PRO A 216 8.03 -25.29 -14.33
CA PRO A 216 8.37 -24.09 -15.06
C PRO A 216 8.08 -22.83 -14.22
N PHE A 217 8.98 -22.45 -13.33
CA PHE A 217 8.87 -21.33 -12.41
C PHE A 217 9.96 -20.30 -12.71
N TYR A 218 9.57 -19.05 -13.00
CA TYR A 218 10.48 -18.00 -13.51
C TYR A 218 10.40 -16.71 -12.72
N ALA A 219 11.55 -16.03 -12.59
CA ALA A 219 11.66 -14.66 -12.17
C ALA A 219 11.69 -13.75 -13.39
N GLN A 220 10.99 -12.63 -13.29
CA GLN A 220 11.06 -11.53 -14.27
C GLN A 220 11.72 -10.34 -13.56
N ASN A 221 13.03 -10.14 -13.81
CA ASN A 221 13.74 -8.97 -13.30
C ASN A 221 13.43 -7.78 -14.20
N ARG A 222 12.63 -6.82 -13.70
CA ARG A 222 12.15 -5.67 -14.46
C ARG A 222 12.39 -4.37 -13.70
N PRO A 223 12.86 -3.30 -14.36
CA PRO A 223 12.90 -1.98 -13.76
C PRO A 223 11.49 -1.36 -13.75
N PHE A 224 10.96 -1.05 -12.60
CA PHE A 224 9.71 -0.31 -12.40
C PHE A 224 9.70 0.35 -11.02
N ASN A 225 8.81 1.30 -10.79
CA ASN A 225 8.64 1.84 -9.45
C ASN A 225 7.83 0.83 -8.61
N TRP A 226 8.50 0.26 -7.63
CA TRP A 226 7.90 -0.60 -6.63
C TRP A 226 8.09 0.03 -5.25
N ILE A 227 6.97 0.38 -4.62
CA ILE A 227 6.97 1.06 -3.35
C ILE A 227 6.05 0.29 -2.41
N ASP A 228 6.66 -0.55 -1.57
CA ASP A 228 5.96 -1.29 -0.51
C ASP A 228 5.86 -0.43 0.76
N ILE A 229 4.65 -0.37 1.35
CA ILE A 229 4.41 0.32 2.61
C ILE A 229 4.57 -0.68 3.76
N GLY A 230 5.81 -1.06 4.06
CA GLY A 230 6.12 -2.05 5.09
C GLY A 230 6.11 -1.52 6.52
N ARG A 231 6.48 -0.25 6.71
CA ARG A 231 6.64 0.45 8.01
C ARG A 231 6.17 1.89 7.89
N VAL A 232 6.09 2.59 9.03
CA VAL A 232 5.77 4.04 9.07
C VAL A 232 6.83 4.86 8.32
N SER A 233 8.11 4.50 8.44
CA SER A 233 9.21 5.13 7.70
C SER A 233 9.06 5.02 6.19
N ASP A 234 8.61 3.86 5.69
CA ASP A 234 8.40 3.62 4.28
C ASP A 234 7.24 4.48 3.77
N TYR A 235 6.12 4.49 4.50
CA TYR A 235 4.97 5.34 4.20
C TYR A 235 5.35 6.83 4.14
N TRP A 236 6.13 7.30 5.13
CA TRP A 236 6.59 8.68 5.13
C TRP A 236 7.47 8.98 3.91
N SER A 237 8.40 8.10 3.56
CA SER A 237 9.27 8.22 2.39
C SER A 237 8.48 8.23 1.08
N VAL A 238 7.48 7.35 0.94
CA VAL A 238 6.58 7.31 -0.22
C VAL A 238 5.91 8.65 -0.44
N LEU A 239 5.33 9.22 0.61
CA LEU A 239 4.66 10.51 0.50
C LEU A 239 5.59 11.66 0.13
N GLN A 240 6.84 11.65 0.63
CA GLN A 240 7.86 12.60 0.20
C GLN A 240 8.17 12.46 -1.30
N ARG A 241 8.38 11.22 -1.79
CA ARG A 241 8.63 10.94 -3.21
C ARG A 241 7.45 11.34 -4.09
N VAL A 242 6.22 11.04 -3.68
CA VAL A 242 4.99 11.43 -4.40
C VAL A 242 4.89 12.95 -4.51
N LEU A 243 5.07 13.67 -3.41
CA LEU A 243 5.00 15.13 -3.38
C LEU A 243 6.09 15.79 -4.21
N ASN A 244 7.29 15.17 -4.29
CA ASN A 244 8.38 15.63 -5.14
C ASN A 244 8.19 15.29 -6.64
N GLY A 245 7.12 14.56 -7.00
CA GLY A 245 6.87 14.13 -8.39
C GLY A 245 7.79 12.99 -8.86
N GLU A 246 8.38 12.23 -7.94
CA GLU A 246 9.31 11.13 -8.24
C GLU A 246 8.58 9.81 -8.56
N VAL A 247 7.27 9.74 -8.33
CA VAL A 247 6.44 8.57 -8.62
C VAL A 247 5.68 8.81 -9.91
N ALA A 248 6.06 8.10 -10.95
CA ALA A 248 5.41 8.20 -12.25
C ALA A 248 3.90 7.87 -12.15
N GLN A 249 3.10 8.47 -13.03
CA GLN A 249 1.65 8.26 -13.16
C GLN A 249 0.80 8.71 -11.96
N MET A 250 1.38 9.32 -10.93
CA MET A 250 0.62 9.95 -9.86
C MET A 250 0.38 11.42 -10.16
N ASN A 251 -0.86 11.75 -10.55
CA ASN A 251 -1.28 13.13 -10.71
C ASN A 251 -1.56 13.74 -9.34
N MET A 252 -0.98 14.91 -9.08
CA MET A 252 -1.31 15.67 -7.88
C MET A 252 -2.76 16.09 -7.92
N PRO A 253 -3.55 15.81 -6.85
CA PRO A 253 -4.94 16.25 -6.80
C PRO A 253 -5.04 17.78 -6.67
N GLY A 254 -6.20 18.33 -7.06
CA GLY A 254 -6.44 19.77 -6.98
C GLY A 254 -5.86 20.57 -8.14
N ARG A 255 -5.77 21.89 -7.96
CA ARG A 255 -5.25 22.84 -8.95
C ARG A 255 -3.91 23.39 -8.47
N GLU A 256 -2.91 23.41 -9.34
CA GLU A 256 -1.66 24.10 -9.07
C GLU A 256 -1.89 25.64 -9.12
N ILE A 257 -1.72 26.29 -7.98
CA ILE A 257 -1.94 27.74 -7.81
C ILE A 257 -0.62 28.51 -7.95
N LYS A 258 0.46 27.92 -7.50
CA LYS A 258 1.83 28.41 -7.66
C LYS A 258 2.72 27.17 -7.92
N PRO A 259 3.92 27.34 -8.53
CA PRO A 259 4.81 26.23 -8.78
C PRO A 259 5.03 25.36 -7.55
N GLY A 260 4.68 24.07 -7.64
CA GLY A 260 4.77 23.11 -6.55
C GLY A 260 3.75 23.26 -5.42
N ILE A 261 2.68 24.06 -5.59
CA ILE A 261 1.62 24.22 -4.60
C ILE A 261 0.25 23.88 -5.22
N TRP A 262 -0.29 22.72 -4.85
CA TRP A 262 -1.60 22.26 -5.32
C TRP A 262 -2.65 22.46 -4.23
N VAL A 263 -3.82 22.91 -4.62
CA VAL A 263 -4.90 23.27 -3.70
C VAL A 263 -6.23 22.68 -4.18
N GLY A 264 -6.94 22.04 -3.26
CA GLY A 264 -8.29 21.54 -3.47
C GLY A 264 -9.35 22.62 -3.43
N LEU A 265 -10.61 22.20 -3.48
CA LEU A 265 -11.77 23.11 -3.50
C LEU A 265 -12.09 23.67 -2.12
N ASN A 266 -12.80 24.83 -2.09
CA ASN A 266 -13.37 25.39 -0.87
C ASN A 266 -12.34 25.61 0.27
N THR A 267 -11.15 26.13 -0.06
CA THR A 267 -10.10 26.42 0.92
C THR A 267 -10.13 27.88 1.37
N SER A 268 -9.75 28.15 2.62
CA SER A 268 -9.61 29.49 3.19
C SER A 268 -8.14 29.75 3.54
N ILE A 269 -7.43 30.48 2.67
CA ILE A 269 -5.99 30.72 2.79
C ILE A 269 -5.70 32.20 2.59
N PRO A 270 -5.29 32.96 3.62
CA PRO A 270 -4.88 34.35 3.49
C PRO A 270 -3.45 34.45 2.93
N TRP A 271 -3.32 34.34 1.61
CA TRP A 271 -2.06 34.20 0.87
C TRP A 271 -1.00 35.25 1.16
N ASP A 272 -1.45 36.48 1.54
CA ASP A 272 -0.60 37.60 1.93
C ASP A 272 -0.09 37.51 3.37
N LYS A 273 -0.65 36.61 4.19
CA LYS A 273 -0.36 36.50 5.63
C LYS A 273 0.15 35.13 6.06
N VAL A 274 0.42 34.26 5.11
CA VAL A 274 0.93 32.89 5.35
C VAL A 274 2.17 32.62 4.52
N LYS A 275 3.05 31.76 5.05
CA LYS A 275 4.22 31.31 4.31
C LYS A 275 3.98 29.87 3.83
N ILE A 276 3.93 29.65 2.52
CA ILE A 276 3.79 28.32 1.93
C ILE A 276 4.93 28.13 0.90
N GLU A 277 5.77 27.11 1.13
CA GLU A 277 6.89 26.74 0.27
C GLU A 277 6.70 25.30 -0.18
N GLY A 278 6.65 25.06 -1.50
CA GLY A 278 6.41 23.75 -2.11
C GLY A 278 7.58 22.75 -2.00
N PRO A 279 7.33 21.50 -2.40
CA PRO A 279 6.06 20.95 -2.87
C PRO A 279 5.05 20.76 -1.74
N VAL A 280 3.82 21.25 -1.94
CA VAL A 280 2.74 21.17 -0.95
C VAL A 280 1.42 20.82 -1.64
N TYR A 281 0.71 19.81 -1.11
CA TYR A 281 -0.69 19.58 -1.45
C TYR A 281 -1.59 19.97 -0.28
N ILE A 282 -2.55 20.87 -0.55
CA ILE A 282 -3.58 21.31 0.39
C ILE A 282 -4.92 20.76 -0.10
N GLY A 283 -5.52 19.87 0.67
CA GLY A 283 -6.80 19.24 0.36
C GLY A 283 -7.97 20.21 0.36
N SER A 284 -9.13 19.75 -0.07
CA SER A 284 -10.35 20.55 -0.08
C SER A 284 -10.80 20.91 1.34
N SER A 285 -11.54 22.03 1.48
CA SER A 285 -12.11 22.51 2.75
C SER A 285 -11.09 22.77 3.87
N VAL A 286 -9.82 22.96 3.52
CA VAL A 286 -8.76 23.31 4.47
C VAL A 286 -8.85 24.80 4.83
N ARG A 287 -8.66 25.09 6.12
CA ARG A 287 -8.52 26.44 6.65
C ARG A 287 -7.10 26.66 7.18
N ILE A 288 -6.46 27.72 6.71
CA ILE A 288 -5.15 28.18 7.21
C ILE A 288 -5.31 29.59 7.74
N GLU A 289 -4.85 29.83 8.96
CA GLU A 289 -4.98 31.15 9.61
C GLU A 289 -3.72 32.01 9.39
N PRO A 290 -3.83 33.33 9.58
CA PRO A 290 -2.70 34.27 9.43
C PRO A 290 -1.50 33.88 10.30
N GLY A 291 -0.28 34.11 9.78
CA GLY A 291 0.97 33.78 10.47
C GLY A 291 1.38 32.30 10.41
N ALA A 292 0.51 31.43 9.89
CA ALA A 292 0.87 30.02 9.73
C ALA A 292 1.93 29.84 8.63
N SER A 293 2.73 28.78 8.78
CA SER A 293 3.81 28.43 7.85
C SER A 293 3.74 26.95 7.47
N ILE A 294 3.72 26.64 6.17
CA ILE A 294 3.75 25.27 5.63
C ILE A 294 4.94 25.15 4.70
N ILE A 295 5.87 24.28 5.07
CA ILE A 295 7.10 24.05 4.31
C ILE A 295 7.10 22.61 3.82
N GLY A 296 7.16 22.43 2.52
CA GLY A 296 7.15 21.14 1.85
C GLY A 296 8.45 20.31 2.01
N PRO A 297 8.41 19.07 1.53
CA PRO A 297 7.24 18.35 1.05
C PRO A 297 6.17 18.13 2.13
N ALA A 298 4.94 18.61 1.92
CA ALA A 298 3.88 18.50 2.90
C ALA A 298 2.50 18.23 2.28
N TRP A 299 1.69 17.45 2.99
CA TRP A 299 0.31 17.23 2.64
C TRP A 299 -0.60 17.66 3.79
N ILE A 300 -1.55 18.55 3.50
CA ILE A 300 -2.59 18.99 4.42
C ILE A 300 -3.91 18.36 3.97
N GLY A 301 -4.38 17.37 4.71
CA GLY A 301 -5.56 16.58 4.38
C GLY A 301 -6.86 17.39 4.39
N HIS A 302 -7.87 16.86 3.70
CA HIS A 302 -9.20 17.46 3.59
C HIS A 302 -9.75 17.90 4.96
N GLY A 303 -10.42 19.06 4.99
CA GLY A 303 -11.10 19.57 6.19
C GLY A 303 -10.18 19.95 7.35
N SER A 304 -8.85 19.95 7.15
CA SER A 304 -7.89 20.28 8.22
C SER A 304 -7.87 21.79 8.52
N HIS A 305 -7.44 22.12 9.75
CA HIS A 305 -7.35 23.49 10.23
C HIS A 305 -5.97 23.78 10.83
N VAL A 306 -5.19 24.62 10.18
CA VAL A 306 -3.89 25.11 10.66
C VAL A 306 -4.08 26.48 11.26
N ARG A 307 -3.96 26.59 12.60
CA ARG A 307 -4.25 27.83 13.33
C ARG A 307 -3.09 28.82 13.28
N THR A 308 -3.39 30.04 13.75
CA THR A 308 -2.48 31.18 13.76
C THR A 308 -1.08 30.83 14.27
N GLY A 309 -0.05 31.25 13.54
CA GLY A 309 1.36 31.04 13.92
C GLY A 309 1.87 29.60 13.85
N ALA A 310 1.00 28.62 13.58
CA ALA A 310 1.40 27.23 13.53
C ALA A 310 2.38 26.96 12.38
N LYS A 311 3.32 26.01 12.58
CA LYS A 311 4.34 25.63 11.60
C LYS A 311 4.26 24.15 11.29
N VAL A 312 4.00 23.83 10.04
CA VAL A 312 3.96 22.47 9.51
C VAL A 312 5.11 22.33 8.52
N VAL A 313 6.11 21.53 8.88
CA VAL A 313 7.35 21.40 8.10
C VAL A 313 7.54 19.95 7.72
N ARG A 314 7.65 19.66 6.42
CA ARG A 314 7.82 18.30 5.87
C ARG A 314 6.93 17.26 6.54
N SER A 315 5.66 17.63 6.79
CA SER A 315 4.73 16.84 7.60
C SER A 315 3.44 16.56 6.82
N ILE A 316 2.77 15.54 7.28
CA ILE A 316 1.54 15.02 6.69
C ILE A 316 0.43 15.21 7.72
N LEU A 317 -0.58 15.99 7.39
CA LEU A 317 -1.80 16.06 8.18
C LEU A 317 -2.88 15.23 7.49
N PHE A 318 -3.39 14.21 8.17
CA PHE A 318 -4.55 13.46 7.69
C PHE A 318 -5.81 14.32 7.75
N GLU A 319 -6.88 13.83 7.15
CA GLU A 319 -8.15 14.54 7.06
C GLU A 319 -8.64 14.99 8.43
N TYR A 320 -9.28 16.17 8.45
CA TYR A 320 -9.85 16.78 9.65
C TYR A 320 -8.87 16.98 10.82
N THR A 321 -7.59 17.09 10.54
CA THR A 321 -6.60 17.40 11.58
C THR A 321 -6.54 18.88 11.89
N ARG A 322 -6.65 19.25 13.18
CA ARG A 322 -6.45 20.61 13.66
C ARG A 322 -5.08 20.75 14.33
N ILE A 323 -4.29 21.71 13.88
CA ILE A 323 -3.06 22.12 14.55
C ILE A 323 -3.34 23.36 15.37
N ALA A 324 -3.00 23.35 16.66
CA ALA A 324 -3.20 24.48 17.57
C ALA A 324 -2.30 25.67 17.22
N ALA A 325 -2.67 26.88 17.72
CA ALA A 325 -1.90 28.07 17.46
C ALA A 325 -0.46 27.95 17.98
N ASP A 326 0.49 28.54 17.23
CA ASP A 326 1.93 28.59 17.54
C ASP A 326 2.63 27.23 17.70
N MET A 327 1.95 26.12 17.40
CA MET A 327 2.53 24.78 17.47
C MET A 327 3.40 24.50 16.25
N ARG A 328 4.45 23.67 16.47
CA ARG A 328 5.36 23.24 15.41
C ARG A 328 5.33 21.71 15.27
N PHE A 329 5.13 21.24 14.05
CA PHE A 329 5.28 19.85 13.62
C PHE A 329 6.33 19.77 12.52
N ASN A 330 7.29 18.89 12.69
CA ASN A 330 8.40 18.70 11.74
C ASN A 330 8.61 17.20 11.52
N GLU A 331 8.50 16.78 10.24
CA GLU A 331 8.66 15.37 9.84
C GLU A 331 7.70 14.42 10.58
N MET A 332 6.44 14.85 10.71
CA MET A 332 5.41 14.14 11.45
C MET A 332 4.24 13.73 10.53
N ILE A 333 3.63 12.61 10.85
CA ILE A 333 2.30 12.23 10.36
C ILE A 333 1.33 12.49 11.50
N VAL A 334 0.34 13.34 11.28
CA VAL A 334 -0.61 13.79 12.29
C VAL A 334 -2.02 13.46 11.84
N SER A 335 -2.75 12.73 12.65
CA SER A 335 -4.18 12.47 12.52
C SER A 335 -4.94 13.16 13.66
N PRO A 336 -6.26 13.21 13.65
CA PRO A 336 -7.03 13.69 14.80
C PRO A 336 -6.73 12.94 16.11
N GLU A 337 -6.30 11.67 16.03
CA GLU A 337 -6.19 10.77 17.19
C GLU A 337 -4.75 10.51 17.62
N TYR A 338 -3.79 10.63 16.72
CA TYR A 338 -2.38 10.37 17.01
C TYR A 338 -1.46 11.25 16.17
N CYS A 339 -0.24 11.35 16.62
CA CYS A 339 0.87 11.95 15.92
C CYS A 339 2.05 10.96 15.98
N VAL A 340 2.66 10.68 14.84
CA VAL A 340 3.79 9.75 14.75
C VAL A 340 4.90 10.37 13.92
N ASP A 341 6.14 10.20 14.36
CA ASP A 341 7.30 10.63 13.61
C ASP A 341 7.69 9.60 12.51
N ARG A 342 8.65 9.95 11.69
CA ARG A 342 9.17 9.06 10.65
C ARG A 342 9.81 7.77 11.16
N HIS A 343 10.17 7.70 12.46
CA HIS A 343 10.77 6.52 13.08
C HIS A 343 9.74 5.60 13.72
N GLY A 344 8.50 6.06 13.87
CA GLY A 344 7.40 5.31 14.45
C GLY A 344 7.09 5.67 15.92
N ASP A 345 7.80 6.66 16.49
CA ASP A 345 7.50 7.15 17.83
C ASP A 345 6.16 7.88 17.84
N THR A 346 5.22 7.37 18.63
CA THR A 346 3.81 7.73 18.57
C THR A 346 3.36 8.40 19.86
N LEU A 347 2.63 9.52 19.71
CA LEU A 347 1.86 10.17 20.76
C LEU A 347 0.37 10.05 20.44
N TYR A 348 -0.44 9.71 21.43
CA TYR A 348 -1.89 9.63 21.30
C TYR A 348 -2.57 10.83 21.93
N ARG A 349 -3.75 11.21 21.42
CA ARG A 349 -4.53 12.35 21.89
C ARG A 349 -4.90 12.28 23.38
N GLY A 350 -4.94 11.09 23.99
CA GLY A 350 -5.22 10.89 25.42
C GLY A 350 -4.09 11.28 26.36
N ASP A 351 -2.89 11.54 25.85
CA ASP A 351 -1.74 11.93 26.65
C ASP A 351 -1.90 13.38 27.15
N ASP A 352 -1.59 13.67 28.41
CA ASP A 352 -1.97 14.90 29.13
C ASP A 352 -1.65 16.24 28.43
N THR A 353 -0.62 16.29 27.60
CA THR A 353 -0.22 17.50 26.87
C THR A 353 -0.61 17.51 25.38
N ALA A 354 -1.01 16.38 24.84
CA ALA A 354 -1.26 16.19 23.40
C ALA A 354 -2.48 16.97 22.91
N GLN A 355 -3.55 17.03 23.71
CA GLN A 355 -4.82 17.70 23.35
C GLN A 355 -4.66 19.20 23.09
N LEU A 356 -3.67 19.83 23.70
CA LEU A 356 -3.38 21.26 23.51
C LEU A 356 -2.64 21.54 22.19
N ARG A 357 -2.00 20.53 21.60
CA ARG A 357 -1.14 20.68 20.43
C ARG A 357 -1.86 20.44 19.11
N TRP A 358 -2.71 19.42 19.06
CA TRP A 358 -3.49 19.05 17.86
C TRP A 358 -4.80 18.35 18.25
N GLY A 359 -5.67 18.09 17.28
CA GLY A 359 -6.92 17.35 17.49
C GLY A 359 -7.80 17.29 16.25
N ASP A 360 -9.08 16.99 16.46
CA ASP A 360 -10.08 16.96 15.39
C ASP A 360 -10.52 18.38 15.03
N ALA A 361 -10.53 18.72 13.76
CA ALA A 361 -10.96 20.02 13.26
C ALA A 361 -12.49 20.22 13.30
N ARG A 362 -13.24 19.13 13.52
CA ARG A 362 -14.71 19.13 13.62
C ARG A 362 -15.20 19.30 15.07
N ALA A 363 -14.32 19.15 16.05
CA ALA A 363 -14.62 19.26 17.49
C ALA A 363 -14.50 20.69 18.02
#